data_f59ee3b79eab52bea960dec43c9ce731
#
_entry.id   f59ee3b79eab52bea960dec43c9ce731
#
_cell.length_a   1.000
_cell.length_b   1.000
_cell.length_c   1.000
_cell.angle_alpha   90.00
_cell.angle_beta   90.00
_cell.angle_gamma   90.00
#
_symmetry.space_group_name_H-M   'P 1'
#
loop_
_entity.id
_entity.type
_entity.pdbx_description
1 polymer ?
#
loop_
_entity_poly.entity_id
_entity_poly.type
_entity_poly.pdbx_seq_one_letter_code
_entity_poly.pdbx_strand_id
1 'polypeptide(L)'
;MKKYNNNDFNIKNVGENVELYGWASKVRNLGGLIFIDLRDRSGKVQLVINPDNNCYEEASKVRNEYVLKANGIIEERQSKNPNMATGEIEVNVSSLEILNEAATPVFELDKDDTLEDTRLKYRYLDLRRDNIKNNLITRHKITMAARKFLSDNGFIEVETPILSKSTPEGARDYLVPSRVNKGSFYALPQSPQIYKQLLMIGGIEKYFQIARCFRDEDLRADRQPEFTQIDMEMSFVSEEDVMDNTEKLFQTIFKEVKGYDIKLPLMRMKYDDAINYYGSDKPDLRFDMKINDVTSVFSKCDFELFKRELEDNGIINAIVVKNAADKYSRKDIDKLTDFVKTYKANGLFFLKYNNSEFAGSIAKILTEEVKEELIKSLCLEENDLIFVIAGKKLITKTSLGALRCKLARDLDLIKKGDYKFLWVTDFPSFEWSEEENRFVACHHPFTAPKDEDIDKLLTDKEHCYSKAYDIVCNGYEAGGGSIRIHNADVQEKMFEALELTKEDIEEKFGFFVNAFKYGTPPHGGLAIGLERLTMLLCETDNIKDVIAFPKTSSASCLMSEAPNSVSEKQLEELNIMVK
;
A
#
# COMPACT_ATOMS: atom_id res chain seq x y z
N MET A 1 -36.81 -6.86 -11.52
CA MET A 1 -35.47 -6.25 -11.35
C MET A 1 -35.57 -5.21 -10.24
N LYS A 2 -34.68 -5.24 -9.25
CA LYS A 2 -34.63 -4.26 -8.15
C LYS A 2 -34.52 -2.85 -8.72
N LYS A 3 -35.46 -1.95 -8.37
CA LYS A 3 -35.53 -0.57 -8.91
C LYS A 3 -34.80 0.43 -8.02
N TYR A 4 -34.84 0.22 -6.70
CA TYR A 4 -34.39 1.15 -5.67
C TYR A 4 -33.36 0.53 -4.75
N ASN A 5 -32.46 1.35 -4.21
CA ASN A 5 -31.63 0.97 -3.07
C ASN A 5 -32.25 1.53 -1.78
N ASN A 6 -31.91 0.93 -0.63
CA ASN A 6 -32.49 1.34 0.64
C ASN A 6 -32.18 2.81 1.00
N ASN A 7 -30.99 3.29 0.67
CA ASN A 7 -30.58 4.68 0.93
C ASN A 7 -31.03 5.69 -0.13
N ASP A 8 -31.82 5.27 -1.14
CA ASP A 8 -32.40 6.22 -2.11
C ASP A 8 -33.53 7.03 -1.48
N PHE A 9 -34.05 6.62 -0.30
CA PHE A 9 -35.19 7.20 0.36
C PHE A 9 -34.83 8.03 1.59
N ASN A 10 -35.65 9.07 1.82
CA ASN A 10 -35.57 9.96 2.96
C ASN A 10 -36.98 10.51 3.30
N ILE A 11 -37.08 11.45 4.24
CA ILE A 11 -38.35 12.01 4.71
C ILE A 11 -39.25 12.59 3.61
N LYS A 12 -38.67 12.98 2.44
CA LYS A 12 -39.44 13.52 1.32
C LYS A 12 -40.23 12.45 0.55
N ASN A 13 -39.89 11.18 0.76
CA ASN A 13 -40.54 10.04 0.12
C ASN A 13 -41.72 9.46 0.93
N VAL A 14 -42.06 10.06 2.06
CA VAL A 14 -43.21 9.62 2.88
C VAL A 14 -44.49 9.59 2.06
N GLY A 15 -45.21 8.47 2.12
CA GLY A 15 -46.41 8.17 1.35
C GLY A 15 -46.17 7.41 0.05
N GLU A 16 -44.90 7.22 -0.38
CA GLU A 16 -44.59 6.45 -1.58
C GLU A 16 -44.68 4.95 -1.34
N ASN A 17 -45.20 4.22 -2.35
CA ASN A 17 -45.15 2.75 -2.35
C ASN A 17 -43.81 2.27 -2.90
N VAL A 18 -43.17 1.34 -2.18
CA VAL A 18 -41.85 0.81 -2.52
C VAL A 18 -41.83 -0.72 -2.52
N GLU A 19 -41.02 -1.26 -3.43
CA GLU A 19 -40.64 -2.68 -3.46
C GLU A 19 -39.12 -2.78 -3.18
N LEU A 20 -38.78 -3.41 -2.06
CA LEU A 20 -37.42 -3.50 -1.55
C LEU A 20 -36.93 -4.95 -1.50
N TYR A 21 -35.63 -5.12 -1.70
CA TYR A 21 -34.93 -6.40 -1.64
C TYR A 21 -33.69 -6.26 -0.79
N GLY A 22 -33.42 -7.25 0.07
CA GLY A 22 -32.21 -7.21 0.89
C GLY A 22 -32.14 -8.39 1.87
N TRP A 23 -31.19 -8.28 2.78
CA TRP A 23 -30.97 -9.23 3.87
C TRP A 23 -31.54 -8.66 5.17
N ALA A 24 -32.21 -9.49 5.95
CA ALA A 24 -32.67 -9.15 7.31
C ALA A 24 -31.47 -9.08 8.25
N SER A 25 -30.84 -7.91 8.38
CA SER A 25 -29.63 -7.78 9.21
C SER A 25 -29.92 -7.85 10.72
N LYS A 26 -31.12 -7.46 11.12
CA LYS A 26 -31.59 -7.55 12.52
C LYS A 26 -33.10 -7.70 12.54
N VAL A 27 -33.60 -8.64 13.37
CA VAL A 27 -35.02 -8.87 13.56
C VAL A 27 -35.34 -8.67 15.04
N ARG A 28 -36.43 -7.94 15.34
CA ARG A 28 -36.90 -7.65 16.69
C ARG A 28 -38.42 -7.80 16.73
N ASN A 29 -38.95 -8.42 17.79
CA ASN A 29 -40.37 -8.45 18.09
C ASN A 29 -40.60 -7.68 19.39
N LEU A 30 -41.29 -6.56 19.34
CA LEU A 30 -41.52 -5.66 20.46
C LEU A 30 -43.02 -5.32 20.54
N GLY A 31 -43.67 -5.81 21.59
CA GLY A 31 -45.08 -5.53 21.82
C GLY A 31 -46.02 -6.04 20.72
N GLY A 32 -45.64 -7.10 20.02
CA GLY A 32 -46.38 -7.64 18.88
C GLY A 32 -46.03 -7.06 17.50
N LEU A 33 -45.31 -5.94 17.47
CA LEU A 33 -44.76 -5.38 16.20
C LEU A 33 -43.47 -6.11 15.85
N ILE A 34 -43.32 -6.49 14.56
CA ILE A 34 -42.08 -7.04 14.05
C ILE A 34 -41.30 -5.93 13.32
N PHE A 35 -40.07 -5.69 13.76
CA PHE A 35 -39.14 -4.77 13.15
C PHE A 35 -38.03 -5.55 12.48
N ILE A 36 -37.76 -5.25 11.21
CA ILE A 36 -36.68 -5.86 10.43
C ILE A 36 -35.81 -4.74 9.84
N ASP A 37 -34.52 -4.73 10.20
CA ASP A 37 -33.57 -3.86 9.51
C ASP A 37 -33.14 -4.56 8.21
N LEU A 38 -33.73 -4.15 7.09
CA LEU A 38 -33.44 -4.68 5.77
C LEU A 38 -32.18 -4.00 5.22
N ARG A 39 -31.14 -4.80 4.97
CA ARG A 39 -29.86 -4.32 4.45
C ARG A 39 -29.70 -4.65 2.98
N ASP A 40 -29.21 -3.69 2.21
CA ASP A 40 -28.71 -3.90 0.86
C ASP A 40 -27.29 -3.31 0.69
N ARG A 41 -26.83 -3.17 -0.57
CA ARG A 41 -25.51 -2.59 -0.87
C ARG A 41 -25.39 -1.14 -0.40
N SER A 42 -26.46 -0.38 -0.42
CA SER A 42 -26.43 1.07 -0.11
C SER A 42 -26.53 1.35 1.40
N GLY A 43 -27.19 0.48 2.15
CA GLY A 43 -27.41 0.67 3.59
C GLY A 43 -28.58 -0.12 4.12
N LYS A 44 -29.18 0.39 5.19
CA LYS A 44 -30.29 -0.27 5.93
C LYS A 44 -31.51 0.61 5.92
N VAL A 45 -32.71 0.00 5.84
CA VAL A 45 -34.00 0.64 6.11
C VAL A 45 -34.81 -0.23 7.07
N GLN A 46 -35.55 0.37 7.99
CA GLN A 46 -36.40 -0.37 8.90
C GLN A 46 -37.73 -0.72 8.22
N LEU A 47 -38.09 -2.00 8.27
CA LEU A 47 -39.42 -2.50 7.94
C LEU A 47 -40.21 -2.66 9.25
N VAL A 48 -41.50 -2.30 9.21
CA VAL A 48 -42.43 -2.48 10.33
C VAL A 48 -43.60 -3.33 9.87
N ILE A 49 -43.90 -4.38 10.59
CA ILE A 49 -45.03 -5.28 10.31
C ILE A 49 -45.95 -5.33 11.55
N ASN A 50 -47.18 -4.89 11.33
CA ASN A 50 -48.24 -4.86 12.35
C ASN A 50 -48.87 -6.25 12.54
N PRO A 51 -49.36 -6.60 13.75
CA PRO A 51 -50.00 -7.89 14.02
C PRO A 51 -51.21 -8.21 13.12
N ASP A 52 -51.93 -7.17 12.71
CA ASP A 52 -53.13 -7.30 11.86
C ASP A 52 -52.80 -7.47 10.37
N ASN A 53 -51.52 -7.44 9.99
CA ASN A 53 -51.11 -7.55 8.62
C ASN A 53 -51.14 -9.02 8.15
N ASN A 54 -51.63 -9.26 6.93
CA ASN A 54 -51.71 -10.59 6.33
C ASN A 54 -50.36 -11.30 6.20
N CYS A 55 -49.24 -10.54 6.14
CA CYS A 55 -47.88 -11.12 6.08
C CYS A 55 -47.22 -11.31 7.47
N TYR A 56 -47.96 -11.07 8.58
CA TYR A 56 -47.39 -11.16 9.94
C TYR A 56 -46.86 -12.55 10.26
N GLU A 57 -47.60 -13.61 9.90
CA GLU A 57 -47.19 -14.99 10.11
C GLU A 57 -45.88 -15.29 9.36
N GLU A 58 -45.75 -14.85 8.10
CA GLU A 58 -44.53 -15.02 7.32
C GLU A 58 -43.38 -14.21 7.94
N ALA A 59 -43.60 -12.97 8.30
CA ALA A 59 -42.61 -12.12 8.96
C ALA A 59 -42.11 -12.72 10.31
N SER A 60 -42.93 -13.45 11.03
CA SER A 60 -42.57 -14.11 12.30
C SER A 60 -41.54 -15.24 12.13
N LYS A 61 -41.45 -15.82 10.93
CA LYS A 61 -40.47 -16.87 10.55
C LYS A 61 -39.12 -16.30 10.21
N VAL A 62 -39.03 -15.00 9.88
CA VAL A 62 -37.79 -14.35 9.46
C VAL A 62 -36.72 -14.45 10.56
N ARG A 63 -35.50 -14.77 10.15
CA ARG A 63 -34.30 -14.79 11.00
C ARG A 63 -33.23 -13.92 10.37
N ASN A 64 -32.18 -13.63 11.13
CA ASN A 64 -31.06 -12.84 10.64
C ASN A 64 -30.46 -13.44 9.37
N GLU A 65 -30.13 -12.56 8.44
CA GLU A 65 -29.52 -12.85 7.12
C GLU A 65 -30.45 -13.56 6.12
N TYR A 66 -31.74 -13.77 6.43
CA TYR A 66 -32.72 -14.20 5.44
C TYR A 66 -32.83 -13.16 4.31
N VAL A 67 -32.99 -13.63 3.08
CA VAL A 67 -33.17 -12.78 1.91
C VAL A 67 -34.65 -12.50 1.72
N LEU A 68 -35.03 -11.24 1.72
CA LEU A 68 -36.41 -10.79 1.69
C LEU A 68 -36.73 -9.93 0.49
N LYS A 69 -37.97 -10.04 0.06
CA LYS A 69 -38.68 -9.05 -0.74
C LYS A 69 -39.81 -8.45 0.09
N ALA A 70 -39.88 -7.14 0.19
CA ALA A 70 -40.92 -6.43 0.94
C ALA A 70 -41.56 -5.34 0.11
N ASN A 71 -42.89 -5.26 0.12
CA ASN A 71 -43.63 -4.13 -0.42
C ASN A 71 -44.30 -3.38 0.73
N GLY A 72 -44.34 -2.07 0.66
CA GLY A 72 -44.95 -1.25 1.69
C GLY A 72 -44.95 0.22 1.35
N ILE A 73 -45.40 1.02 2.30
CA ILE A 73 -45.47 2.48 2.19
C ILE A 73 -44.40 3.06 3.12
N ILE A 74 -43.67 4.06 2.62
CA ILE A 74 -42.71 4.82 3.43
C ILE A 74 -43.48 5.71 4.41
N GLU A 75 -43.16 5.61 5.69
CA GLU A 75 -43.73 6.42 6.76
C GLU A 75 -42.61 7.13 7.54
N GLU A 76 -42.93 8.22 8.22
CA GLU A 76 -42.04 8.88 9.16
C GLU A 76 -41.93 8.05 10.44
N ARG A 77 -40.71 7.78 10.91
CA ARG A 77 -40.49 7.05 12.16
C ARG A 77 -40.95 7.86 13.38
N GLN A 78 -41.66 7.21 14.28
CA GLN A 78 -42.00 7.82 15.56
C GLN A 78 -40.74 8.08 16.42
N SER A 79 -39.76 7.17 16.38
CA SER A 79 -38.49 7.30 17.09
C SER A 79 -37.33 7.34 16.05
N LYS A 80 -36.85 8.55 15.75
CA LYS A 80 -35.77 8.76 14.79
C LYS A 80 -34.45 8.17 15.26
N ASN A 81 -33.68 7.56 14.34
CA ASN A 81 -32.37 6.99 14.62
C ASN A 81 -31.26 7.80 13.90
N PRO A 82 -30.51 8.65 14.61
CA PRO A 82 -29.47 9.48 13.97
C PRO A 82 -28.27 8.68 13.44
N ASN A 83 -28.12 7.42 13.85
CA ASN A 83 -27.02 6.55 13.42
C ASN A 83 -27.31 5.79 12.13
N MET A 84 -28.40 6.09 11.45
CA MET A 84 -28.85 5.40 10.24
C MET A 84 -29.23 6.44 9.18
N ALA A 85 -28.74 6.30 7.96
CA ALA A 85 -29.01 7.27 6.88
C ALA A 85 -30.52 7.43 6.60
N THR A 86 -31.28 6.33 6.71
CA THR A 86 -32.75 6.29 6.57
C THR A 86 -33.45 6.40 7.93
N GLY A 87 -32.79 6.86 8.97
CA GLY A 87 -33.27 6.79 10.35
C GLY A 87 -34.47 7.69 10.67
N GLU A 88 -34.89 8.56 9.75
CA GLU A 88 -36.12 9.37 9.86
C GLU A 88 -37.35 8.65 9.32
N ILE A 89 -37.17 7.58 8.53
CA ILE A 89 -38.24 6.85 7.85
C ILE A 89 -38.22 5.37 8.22
N GLU A 90 -39.36 4.74 8.02
CA GLU A 90 -39.55 3.29 8.06
C GLU A 90 -40.52 2.88 6.96
N VAL A 91 -40.58 1.60 6.62
CA VAL A 91 -41.51 1.07 5.64
C VAL A 91 -42.58 0.24 6.37
N ASN A 92 -43.79 0.71 6.33
CA ASN A 92 -44.98 -0.06 6.80
C ASN A 92 -45.30 -1.11 5.73
N VAL A 93 -44.98 -2.36 6.04
CA VAL A 93 -45.00 -3.47 5.08
C VAL A 93 -46.43 -3.93 4.84
N SER A 94 -46.81 -4.02 3.55
CA SER A 94 -48.11 -4.59 3.11
C SER A 94 -47.98 -6.05 2.66
N SER A 95 -46.82 -6.46 2.13
CA SER A 95 -46.52 -7.86 1.80
C SER A 95 -45.03 -8.15 1.98
N LEU A 96 -44.71 -9.36 2.42
CA LEU A 96 -43.37 -9.85 2.63
C LEU A 96 -43.25 -11.28 2.08
N GLU A 97 -42.14 -11.53 1.39
CA GLU A 97 -41.78 -12.83 0.83
C GLU A 97 -40.38 -13.19 1.28
N ILE A 98 -40.18 -14.38 1.83
CA ILE A 98 -38.87 -14.96 2.10
C ILE A 98 -38.37 -15.59 0.81
N LEU A 99 -37.40 -14.94 0.16
CA LEU A 99 -36.80 -15.41 -1.09
C LEU A 99 -35.82 -16.56 -0.84
N ASN A 100 -35.13 -16.50 0.31
CA ASN A 100 -34.23 -17.57 0.74
C ASN A 100 -33.98 -17.49 2.24
N GLU A 101 -33.86 -18.64 2.88
CA GLU A 101 -33.49 -18.77 4.27
C GLU A 101 -31.94 -18.74 4.41
N ALA A 102 -31.45 -18.47 5.61
CA ALA A 102 -30.03 -18.50 5.92
C ALA A 102 -29.77 -19.31 7.20
N ALA A 103 -28.67 -20.05 7.21
CA ALA A 103 -28.13 -20.57 8.45
C ALA A 103 -27.64 -19.41 9.34
N THR A 104 -27.57 -19.64 10.64
CA THR A 104 -27.00 -18.66 11.57
C THR A 104 -25.56 -18.33 11.17
N PRO A 105 -25.22 -17.05 10.93
CA PRO A 105 -23.86 -16.66 10.58
C PRO A 105 -22.84 -17.13 11.63
N VAL A 106 -21.66 -17.53 11.17
CA VAL A 106 -20.57 -18.02 12.05
C VAL A 106 -19.95 -16.93 12.91
N PHE A 107 -20.22 -15.67 12.59
CA PHE A 107 -19.81 -14.49 13.37
C PHE A 107 -20.82 -13.35 13.16
N GLU A 108 -20.84 -12.42 14.10
CA GLU A 108 -21.66 -11.22 14.01
C GLU A 108 -21.04 -10.20 13.05
N LEU A 109 -21.80 -9.79 12.03
CA LEU A 109 -21.32 -8.90 10.98
C LEU A 109 -21.05 -7.45 11.46
N ASP A 110 -21.69 -7.03 12.53
CA ASP A 110 -21.60 -5.67 13.09
C ASP A 110 -20.50 -5.56 14.18
N LYS A 111 -19.75 -6.65 14.48
CA LYS A 111 -18.68 -6.66 15.50
C LYS A 111 -17.31 -6.88 14.87
N ASP A 112 -16.29 -6.23 15.43
CA ASP A 112 -14.90 -6.29 14.93
C ASP A 112 -14.00 -7.26 15.73
N ASP A 113 -14.57 -8.18 16.50
CA ASP A 113 -13.89 -9.13 17.38
C ASP A 113 -13.59 -10.50 16.73
N THR A 114 -13.93 -10.66 15.45
CA THR A 114 -13.75 -11.91 14.72
C THR A 114 -12.32 -12.07 14.23
N LEU A 115 -11.70 -13.23 14.49
CA LEU A 115 -10.36 -13.58 14.02
C LEU A 115 -10.26 -13.50 12.50
N GLU A 116 -9.12 -13.03 12.01
CA GLU A 116 -8.86 -12.83 10.58
C GLU A 116 -9.08 -14.12 9.77
N ASP A 117 -8.58 -15.26 10.23
CA ASP A 117 -8.73 -16.54 9.54
C ASP A 117 -10.19 -16.95 9.37
N THR A 118 -11.03 -16.71 10.36
CA THR A 118 -12.48 -16.96 10.27
C THR A 118 -13.12 -16.04 9.23
N ARG A 119 -12.77 -14.75 9.23
CA ARG A 119 -13.24 -13.78 8.24
C ARG A 119 -12.81 -14.18 6.82
N LEU A 120 -11.57 -14.64 6.63
CA LEU A 120 -11.05 -15.07 5.34
C LEU A 120 -11.68 -16.39 4.86
N LYS A 121 -11.95 -17.32 5.77
CA LYS A 121 -12.63 -18.58 5.44
C LYS A 121 -14.08 -18.36 4.99
N TYR A 122 -14.79 -17.46 5.66
CA TYR A 122 -16.17 -17.09 5.32
C TYR A 122 -16.24 -15.71 4.68
N ARG A 123 -15.33 -15.44 3.75
CA ARG A 123 -15.15 -14.10 3.15
C ARG A 123 -16.41 -13.55 2.51
N TYR A 124 -17.28 -14.37 1.95
CA TYR A 124 -18.58 -13.95 1.42
C TYR A 124 -19.55 -13.39 2.49
N LEU A 125 -19.39 -13.75 3.78
CA LEU A 125 -20.08 -13.09 4.88
C LEU A 125 -19.38 -11.79 5.29
N ASP A 126 -18.05 -11.81 5.37
CA ASP A 126 -17.24 -10.64 5.72
C ASP A 126 -17.43 -9.48 4.72
N LEU A 127 -17.65 -9.79 3.42
CA LEU A 127 -18.00 -8.82 2.38
C LEU A 127 -19.35 -8.09 2.61
N ARG A 128 -20.21 -8.59 3.50
CA ARG A 128 -21.45 -7.90 3.91
C ARG A 128 -21.21 -6.80 4.93
N ARG A 129 -20.04 -6.76 5.56
CA ARG A 129 -19.67 -5.71 6.52
C ARG A 129 -19.49 -4.38 5.81
N ASP A 130 -19.98 -3.30 6.43
CA ASP A 130 -20.00 -1.98 5.79
C ASP A 130 -18.59 -1.45 5.48
N ASN A 131 -17.61 -1.67 6.38
CA ASN A 131 -16.22 -1.25 6.16
C ASN A 131 -15.61 -1.94 4.93
N ILE A 132 -15.68 -3.27 4.84
CA ILE A 132 -15.11 -4.04 3.73
C ILE A 132 -15.80 -3.69 2.41
N LYS A 133 -17.14 -3.64 2.41
CA LYS A 133 -17.94 -3.24 1.25
C LYS A 133 -17.57 -1.84 0.76
N ASN A 134 -17.47 -0.86 1.67
CA ASN A 134 -17.14 0.52 1.32
C ASN A 134 -15.71 0.65 0.78
N ASN A 135 -14.76 -0.15 1.27
CA ASN A 135 -13.40 -0.21 0.73
C ASN A 135 -13.41 -0.67 -0.75
N LEU A 136 -14.21 -1.69 -1.09
CA LEU A 136 -14.34 -2.14 -2.47
C LEU A 136 -15.03 -1.12 -3.37
N ILE A 137 -16.04 -0.39 -2.85
CA ILE A 137 -16.68 0.71 -3.56
C ILE A 137 -15.66 1.86 -3.79
N THR A 138 -14.84 2.17 -2.80
CA THR A 138 -13.77 3.17 -2.91
C THR A 138 -12.75 2.76 -3.97
N ARG A 139 -12.31 1.49 -3.96
CA ARG A 139 -11.43 0.93 -4.99
C ARG A 139 -12.01 1.07 -6.40
N HIS A 140 -13.29 0.78 -6.57
CA HIS A 140 -14.00 0.99 -7.84
C HIS A 140 -13.98 2.46 -8.28
N LYS A 141 -14.28 3.40 -7.37
CA LYS A 141 -14.27 4.83 -7.67
C LYS A 141 -12.87 5.32 -8.08
N ILE A 142 -11.82 4.87 -7.40
CA ILE A 142 -10.42 5.17 -7.76
C ILE A 142 -10.14 4.72 -9.20
N THR A 143 -10.49 3.47 -9.53
CA THR A 143 -10.27 2.92 -10.87
C THR A 143 -11.01 3.71 -11.95
N MET A 144 -12.26 4.09 -11.69
CA MET A 144 -13.06 4.87 -12.64
C MET A 144 -12.52 6.29 -12.83
N ALA A 145 -12.12 6.97 -11.74
CA ALA A 145 -11.49 8.29 -11.81
C ALA A 145 -10.18 8.26 -12.60
N ALA A 146 -9.34 7.23 -12.37
CA ALA A 146 -8.09 7.04 -13.09
C ALA A 146 -8.34 6.82 -14.60
N ARG A 147 -9.24 5.91 -14.97
CA ARG A 147 -9.58 5.66 -16.37
C ARG A 147 -10.09 6.91 -17.08
N LYS A 148 -10.99 7.64 -16.41
CA LYS A 148 -11.52 8.87 -16.97
C LYS A 148 -10.43 9.91 -17.20
N PHE A 149 -9.61 10.19 -16.17
CA PHE A 149 -8.53 11.17 -16.26
C PHE A 149 -7.54 10.80 -17.35
N LEU A 150 -7.06 9.56 -17.39
CA LEU A 150 -6.05 9.13 -18.37
C LEU A 150 -6.60 9.18 -19.79
N SER A 151 -7.83 8.69 -20.03
CA SER A 151 -8.47 8.77 -21.35
C SER A 151 -8.70 10.21 -21.81
N ASP A 152 -9.14 11.10 -20.91
CA ASP A 152 -9.35 12.52 -21.22
C ASP A 152 -8.02 13.25 -21.54
N ASN A 153 -6.86 12.70 -21.08
CA ASN A 153 -5.52 13.22 -21.36
C ASN A 153 -4.80 12.48 -22.52
N GLY A 154 -5.56 11.71 -23.31
CA GLY A 154 -5.07 11.09 -24.54
C GLY A 154 -4.31 9.78 -24.35
N PHE A 155 -4.41 9.14 -23.19
CA PHE A 155 -3.89 7.79 -22.98
C PHE A 155 -4.84 6.75 -23.56
N ILE A 156 -4.26 5.68 -24.11
CA ILE A 156 -4.96 4.53 -24.66
C ILE A 156 -4.84 3.37 -23.68
N GLU A 157 -5.97 2.79 -23.25
CA GLU A 157 -5.96 1.57 -22.44
C GLU A 157 -5.67 0.37 -23.33
N VAL A 158 -4.52 -0.31 -23.09
CA VAL A 158 -4.11 -1.48 -23.86
C VAL A 158 -3.81 -2.63 -22.92
N GLU A 159 -4.45 -3.78 -23.13
CA GLU A 159 -4.16 -5.02 -22.39
C GLU A 159 -2.88 -5.67 -22.90
N THR A 160 -2.07 -6.16 -21.98
CA THR A 160 -0.84 -6.90 -22.26
C THR A 160 -1.00 -8.38 -21.86
N PRO A 161 -0.20 -9.31 -22.40
CA PRO A 161 -0.32 -10.72 -22.10
C PRO A 161 -0.13 -11.04 -20.60
N ILE A 162 -1.01 -11.90 -20.05
CA ILE A 162 -0.83 -12.52 -18.74
C ILE A 162 0.04 -13.79 -18.86
N LEU A 163 -0.09 -14.56 -19.95
CA LEU A 163 0.80 -15.68 -20.25
C LEU A 163 2.02 -15.13 -20.99
N SER A 164 3.07 -14.82 -20.25
CA SER A 164 4.27 -14.16 -20.74
C SER A 164 5.49 -15.09 -20.70
N LYS A 165 6.62 -14.59 -21.18
CA LYS A 165 7.93 -15.19 -20.96
C LYS A 165 8.45 -14.81 -19.58
N SER A 166 9.17 -15.73 -18.92
CA SER A 166 9.88 -15.40 -17.68
C SER A 166 10.93 -14.34 -17.93
N THR A 167 10.81 -13.21 -17.23
CA THR A 167 11.73 -12.08 -17.30
C THR A 167 11.95 -11.59 -15.88
N PRO A 168 13.14 -11.79 -15.29
CA PRO A 168 13.39 -11.43 -13.90
C PRO A 168 13.36 -9.91 -13.70
N GLU A 169 12.42 -9.46 -12.84
CA GLU A 169 12.23 -8.05 -12.47
C GLU A 169 12.39 -7.82 -10.95
N GLY A 170 13.16 -8.69 -10.26
CA GLY A 170 13.44 -8.57 -8.82
C GLY A 170 12.72 -9.59 -7.94
N ALA A 171 11.49 -10.01 -8.26
CA ALA A 171 10.79 -11.10 -7.56
C ALA A 171 10.92 -12.42 -8.32
N ARG A 172 10.48 -13.53 -7.72
CA ARG A 172 10.32 -14.81 -8.42
C ARG A 172 9.03 -14.80 -9.23
N ASP A 173 9.06 -15.48 -10.38
CA ASP A 173 7.90 -15.61 -11.25
C ASP A 173 7.03 -16.81 -10.85
N TYR A 174 5.70 -16.66 -10.96
CA TYR A 174 4.79 -17.80 -10.99
C TYR A 174 4.82 -18.45 -12.37
N LEU A 175 5.16 -19.74 -12.44
CA LEU A 175 5.28 -20.48 -13.67
C LEU A 175 4.00 -21.27 -14.00
N VAL A 176 3.58 -21.24 -15.27
CA VAL A 176 2.44 -21.97 -15.80
C VAL A 176 2.93 -22.94 -16.88
N PRO A 177 2.83 -24.26 -16.68
CA PRO A 177 3.33 -25.23 -17.65
C PRO A 177 2.49 -25.19 -18.94
N SER A 178 3.16 -25.33 -20.08
CA SER A 178 2.50 -25.40 -21.40
C SER A 178 2.14 -26.83 -21.76
N ARG A 179 0.86 -27.14 -21.95
CA ARG A 179 0.40 -28.43 -22.43
C ARG A 179 0.83 -28.70 -23.89
N VAL A 180 0.88 -27.64 -24.70
CA VAL A 180 1.18 -27.76 -26.15
C VAL A 180 2.68 -27.87 -26.39
N ASN A 181 3.48 -27.08 -25.67
CA ASN A 181 4.93 -27.08 -25.77
C ASN A 181 5.53 -27.78 -24.54
N LYS A 182 5.69 -29.09 -24.63
CA LYS A 182 6.18 -29.93 -23.52
C LYS A 182 7.54 -29.46 -23.01
N GLY A 183 7.67 -29.37 -21.70
CA GLY A 183 8.89 -28.86 -21.04
C GLY A 183 9.08 -27.34 -21.06
N SER A 184 8.13 -26.60 -21.66
CA SER A 184 8.14 -25.13 -21.67
C SER A 184 7.09 -24.56 -20.72
N PHE A 185 7.37 -23.37 -20.18
CA PHE A 185 6.50 -22.68 -19.23
C PHE A 185 6.23 -21.26 -19.70
N TYR A 186 5.02 -20.79 -19.43
CA TYR A 186 4.73 -19.37 -19.34
C TYR A 186 5.06 -18.88 -17.92
N ALA A 187 5.30 -17.61 -17.78
CA ALA A 187 5.35 -16.93 -16.49
C ALA A 187 4.21 -15.92 -16.38
N LEU A 188 3.65 -15.76 -15.18
CA LEU A 188 2.71 -14.68 -14.90
C LEU A 188 3.52 -13.39 -14.70
N PRO A 189 3.11 -12.24 -15.30
CA PRO A 189 3.92 -11.04 -15.33
C PRO A 189 4.01 -10.37 -13.94
N GLN A 190 5.20 -9.95 -13.56
CA GLN A 190 5.43 -9.15 -12.36
C GLN A 190 4.93 -7.71 -12.55
N SER A 191 5.01 -7.21 -13.78
CA SER A 191 4.45 -5.96 -14.26
C SER A 191 4.40 -5.99 -15.80
N PRO A 192 3.70 -5.08 -16.49
CA PRO A 192 3.71 -4.99 -17.95
C PRO A 192 4.96 -4.25 -18.50
N GLN A 193 6.06 -4.18 -17.75
CA GLN A 193 7.22 -3.31 -18.01
C GLN A 193 7.79 -3.41 -19.44
N ILE A 194 8.05 -4.61 -19.93
CA ILE A 194 8.60 -4.80 -21.27
C ILE A 194 7.56 -4.47 -22.35
N TYR A 195 6.33 -4.90 -22.15
CA TYR A 195 5.25 -4.69 -23.12
C TYR A 195 4.91 -3.21 -23.29
N LYS A 196 4.85 -2.44 -22.21
CA LYS A 196 4.54 -1.01 -22.30
C LYS A 196 5.65 -0.23 -23.04
N GLN A 197 6.93 -0.60 -22.87
CA GLN A 197 8.03 -0.03 -23.64
C GLN A 197 7.93 -0.43 -25.12
N LEU A 198 7.56 -1.68 -25.44
CA LEU A 198 7.29 -2.11 -26.81
C LEU A 198 6.13 -1.34 -27.44
N LEU A 199 5.11 -0.95 -26.67
CA LEU A 199 4.03 -0.10 -27.15
C LEU A 199 4.52 1.32 -27.49
N MET A 200 5.49 1.85 -26.75
CA MET A 200 6.14 3.12 -27.10
C MET A 200 6.90 3.01 -28.40
N ILE A 201 7.69 1.95 -28.59
CA ILE A 201 8.38 1.65 -29.87
C ILE A 201 7.36 1.45 -30.99
N GLY A 202 6.22 0.85 -30.69
CA GLY A 202 5.07 0.66 -31.60
C GLY A 202 4.28 1.92 -31.92
N GLY A 203 4.63 3.08 -31.34
CA GLY A 203 4.01 4.37 -31.67
C GLY A 203 2.68 4.67 -30.96
N ILE A 204 2.38 4.00 -29.84
CA ILE A 204 1.15 4.29 -29.03
C ILE A 204 1.28 5.63 -28.30
N GLU A 205 2.50 6.10 -28.02
CA GLU A 205 2.86 7.37 -27.38
C GLU A 205 2.38 7.54 -25.93
N LYS A 206 1.12 7.26 -25.62
CA LYS A 206 0.55 7.32 -24.27
C LYS A 206 -0.30 6.08 -23.99
N TYR A 207 0.20 5.23 -23.13
CA TYR A 207 -0.41 3.97 -22.72
C TYR A 207 -0.80 4.01 -21.26
N PHE A 208 -1.92 3.34 -20.92
CA PHE A 208 -2.19 2.90 -19.56
C PHE A 208 -2.89 1.54 -19.54
N GLN A 209 -2.86 0.90 -18.38
CA GLN A 209 -3.59 -0.35 -18.11
C GLN A 209 -3.90 -0.46 -16.62
N ILE A 210 -5.08 -0.98 -16.30
CA ILE A 210 -5.37 -1.50 -14.95
C ILE A 210 -4.86 -2.94 -14.92
N ALA A 211 -3.56 -3.07 -14.69
CA ALA A 211 -2.80 -4.30 -14.91
C ALA A 211 -2.84 -5.24 -13.72
N ARG A 212 -3.09 -6.52 -13.98
CA ARG A 212 -2.93 -7.58 -12.98
C ARG A 212 -1.47 -8.03 -12.94
N CYS A 213 -0.87 -8.02 -11.74
CA CYS A 213 0.54 -8.34 -11.51
C CYS A 213 0.67 -9.49 -10.49
N PHE A 214 1.76 -10.26 -10.61
CA PHE A 214 2.00 -11.47 -9.82
C PHE A 214 3.46 -11.49 -9.35
N ARG A 215 3.70 -11.70 -8.06
CA ARG A 215 5.05 -11.81 -7.50
C ARG A 215 5.10 -12.90 -6.43
N ASP A 216 5.98 -13.86 -6.60
CA ASP A 216 6.24 -14.89 -5.60
C ASP A 216 7.34 -14.41 -4.65
N GLU A 217 6.91 -13.69 -3.61
CA GLU A 217 7.78 -13.11 -2.60
C GLU A 217 7.15 -13.23 -1.21
N ASP A 218 7.94 -12.95 -0.17
CA ASP A 218 7.47 -12.98 1.21
C ASP A 218 6.37 -11.93 1.43
N LEU A 219 5.23 -12.38 1.95
CA LEU A 219 4.07 -11.53 2.17
C LEU A 219 4.20 -10.73 3.47
N ARG A 220 3.74 -9.48 3.40
CA ARG A 220 3.68 -8.52 4.51
C ARG A 220 2.28 -7.92 4.60
N ALA A 221 2.04 -7.08 5.58
CA ALA A 221 0.74 -6.43 5.77
C ALA A 221 0.26 -5.62 4.55
N ASP A 222 1.18 -5.13 3.74
CA ASP A 222 0.95 -4.31 2.53
C ASP A 222 1.29 -5.04 1.21
N ARG A 223 1.48 -6.38 1.23
CA ARG A 223 1.82 -7.18 0.05
C ARG A 223 0.92 -8.38 -0.13
N GLN A 224 0.63 -8.69 -1.39
CA GLN A 224 -0.11 -9.87 -1.83
C GLN A 224 0.60 -10.50 -3.04
N PRO A 225 0.48 -11.83 -3.24
CA PRO A 225 1.14 -12.52 -4.36
C PRO A 225 0.55 -12.11 -5.72
N GLU A 226 -0.66 -11.61 -5.72
CA GLU A 226 -1.36 -11.04 -6.87
C GLU A 226 -1.99 -9.70 -6.49
N PHE A 227 -1.75 -8.67 -7.28
CA PHE A 227 -2.21 -7.31 -7.02
C PHE A 227 -2.47 -6.57 -8.33
N THR A 228 -2.95 -5.34 -8.25
CA THR A 228 -3.30 -4.54 -9.41
C THR A 228 -2.51 -3.24 -9.44
N GLN A 229 -2.04 -2.84 -10.62
CA GLN A 229 -1.41 -1.55 -10.84
C GLN A 229 -2.27 -0.69 -11.78
N ILE A 230 -2.33 0.62 -11.52
CA ILE A 230 -2.61 1.61 -12.55
C ILE A 230 -1.25 1.88 -13.17
N ASP A 231 -1.00 1.28 -14.31
CA ASP A 231 0.27 1.35 -15.01
C ASP A 231 0.19 2.29 -16.20
N MET A 232 1.20 3.13 -16.41
CA MET A 232 1.23 4.09 -17.52
C MET A 232 2.64 4.30 -18.06
N GLU A 233 2.71 4.61 -19.37
CA GLU A 233 3.95 4.92 -20.07
C GLU A 233 3.70 5.99 -21.14
N MET A 234 4.68 6.89 -21.34
CA MET A 234 4.59 8.01 -22.28
C MET A 234 5.90 8.15 -23.07
N SER A 235 5.80 8.48 -24.36
CA SER A 235 6.93 8.84 -25.22
C SER A 235 7.18 10.33 -25.19
N PHE A 236 8.44 10.73 -25.48
CA PHE A 236 8.88 12.11 -25.62
C PHE A 236 8.70 12.96 -24.36
N VAL A 237 8.98 12.37 -23.19
CA VAL A 237 8.80 12.98 -21.87
C VAL A 237 10.10 13.03 -21.08
N SER A 238 10.17 14.00 -20.18
CA SER A 238 11.15 14.12 -19.10
C SER A 238 10.59 13.55 -17.78
N GLU A 239 11.42 13.49 -16.74
CA GLU A 239 11.01 13.12 -15.37
C GLU A 239 9.88 14.03 -14.89
N GLU A 240 9.99 15.35 -15.09
CA GLU A 240 8.99 16.33 -14.66
C GLU A 240 7.66 16.17 -15.39
N ASP A 241 7.65 15.83 -16.68
CA ASP A 241 6.41 15.60 -17.43
C ASP A 241 5.62 14.41 -16.85
N VAL A 242 6.32 13.33 -16.47
CA VAL A 242 5.70 12.16 -15.84
C VAL A 242 5.18 12.50 -14.45
N MET A 243 5.99 13.21 -13.65
CA MET A 243 5.61 13.65 -12.31
C MET A 243 4.40 14.58 -12.34
N ASP A 244 4.39 15.59 -13.20
CA ASP A 244 3.28 16.55 -13.36
C ASP A 244 1.97 15.87 -13.75
N ASN A 245 2.02 14.92 -14.70
CA ASN A 245 0.84 14.16 -15.11
C ASN A 245 0.31 13.30 -13.96
N THR A 246 1.22 12.67 -13.21
CA THR A 246 0.87 11.85 -12.05
C THR A 246 0.27 12.69 -10.91
N GLU A 247 0.82 13.86 -10.63
CA GLU A 247 0.28 14.79 -9.62
C GLU A 247 -1.17 15.16 -9.92
N LYS A 248 -1.49 15.48 -11.16
CA LYS A 248 -2.85 15.82 -11.61
C LYS A 248 -3.79 14.61 -11.51
N LEU A 249 -3.29 13.40 -11.80
CA LEU A 249 -4.03 12.15 -11.62
C LEU A 249 -4.37 11.94 -10.14
N PHE A 250 -3.39 12.05 -9.23
CA PHE A 250 -3.62 11.93 -7.78
C PHE A 250 -4.58 13.00 -7.26
N GLN A 251 -4.41 14.26 -7.68
CA GLN A 251 -5.31 15.36 -7.31
C GLN A 251 -6.75 15.05 -7.73
N THR A 252 -6.96 14.55 -8.95
CA THR A 252 -8.28 14.17 -9.46
C THR A 252 -8.88 13.02 -8.64
N ILE A 253 -8.13 11.96 -8.39
CA ILE A 253 -8.60 10.80 -7.61
C ILE A 253 -8.99 11.22 -6.18
N PHE A 254 -8.13 11.96 -5.49
CA PHE A 254 -8.39 12.39 -4.11
C PHE A 254 -9.58 13.34 -4.01
N LYS A 255 -9.72 14.24 -4.97
CA LYS A 255 -10.85 15.16 -5.03
C LYS A 255 -12.17 14.45 -5.30
N GLU A 256 -12.23 13.55 -6.29
CA GLU A 256 -13.47 12.83 -6.64
C GLU A 256 -13.87 11.78 -5.58
N VAL A 257 -12.91 11.11 -4.94
CA VAL A 257 -13.18 10.00 -4.03
C VAL A 257 -13.36 10.45 -2.58
N LYS A 258 -12.54 11.44 -2.13
CA LYS A 258 -12.51 11.92 -0.74
C LYS A 258 -12.93 13.38 -0.56
N GLY A 259 -13.06 14.14 -1.65
CA GLY A 259 -13.23 15.60 -1.57
C GLY A 259 -11.97 16.33 -1.06
N TYR A 260 -10.80 15.67 -1.06
CA TYR A 260 -9.54 16.23 -0.61
C TYR A 260 -8.80 16.87 -1.79
N ASP A 261 -8.40 18.12 -1.64
CA ASP A 261 -7.72 18.90 -2.68
C ASP A 261 -6.21 18.92 -2.42
N ILE A 262 -5.46 18.14 -3.21
CA ILE A 262 -3.98 18.09 -3.11
C ILE A 262 -3.42 19.38 -3.69
N LYS A 263 -2.57 20.06 -2.94
CA LYS A 263 -1.87 21.26 -3.41
C LYS A 263 -0.66 20.86 -4.26
N LEU A 264 -0.60 21.40 -5.46
CA LEU A 264 0.49 21.17 -6.42
C LEU A 264 1.35 22.43 -6.59
N PRO A 265 2.63 22.31 -6.98
CA PRO A 265 3.37 21.05 -7.18
C PRO A 265 3.74 20.39 -5.85
N LEU A 266 3.98 19.06 -5.88
CA LEU A 266 4.46 18.32 -4.71
C LEU A 266 5.93 18.62 -4.45
N MET A 267 6.38 18.41 -3.20
CA MET A 267 7.78 18.50 -2.82
C MET A 267 8.61 17.44 -3.58
N ARG A 268 9.80 17.83 -4.06
CA ARG A 268 10.84 16.92 -4.54
C ARG A 268 11.91 16.78 -3.46
N MET A 269 12.24 15.54 -3.10
CA MET A 269 13.27 15.18 -2.12
C MET A 269 14.21 14.17 -2.76
N LYS A 270 15.50 14.39 -2.69
CA LYS A 270 16.49 13.41 -3.17
C LYS A 270 16.49 12.17 -2.27
N TYR A 271 16.79 11.01 -2.85
CA TYR A 271 16.91 9.75 -2.12
C TYR A 271 17.87 9.87 -0.92
N ASP A 272 19.04 10.49 -1.11
CA ASP A 272 20.01 10.68 -0.03
C ASP A 272 19.44 11.50 1.13
N ASP A 273 18.67 12.55 0.83
CA ASP A 273 18.01 13.38 1.86
C ASP A 273 16.93 12.58 2.59
N ALA A 274 16.14 11.77 1.87
CA ALA A 274 15.14 10.89 2.46
C ALA A 274 15.77 9.88 3.44
N ILE A 275 16.84 9.23 3.03
CA ILE A 275 17.61 8.32 3.90
C ILE A 275 18.28 9.08 5.06
N ASN A 276 18.92 10.22 4.78
CA ASN A 276 19.65 10.96 5.80
C ASN A 276 18.76 11.54 6.89
N TYR A 277 17.62 12.12 6.55
CA TYR A 277 16.75 12.80 7.51
C TYR A 277 15.61 11.93 8.05
N TYR A 278 15.22 10.86 7.35
CA TYR A 278 14.06 10.06 7.73
C TYR A 278 14.35 8.55 7.84
N GLY A 279 15.52 8.10 7.38
CA GLY A 279 15.94 6.70 7.44
C GLY A 279 15.10 5.77 6.53
N SER A 280 14.50 6.32 5.50
CA SER A 280 13.62 5.59 4.57
C SER A 280 13.52 6.32 3.24
N ASP A 281 13.44 5.57 2.15
CA ASP A 281 13.09 6.02 0.80
C ASP A 281 11.62 6.48 0.65
N LYS A 282 10.80 6.23 1.66
CA LYS A 282 9.38 6.59 1.73
C LYS A 282 9.04 7.26 3.06
N PRO A 283 9.51 8.52 3.29
CA PRO A 283 9.34 9.20 4.56
C PRO A 283 7.88 9.57 4.84
N ASP A 284 7.45 9.40 6.09
CA ASP A 284 6.20 9.96 6.59
C ASP A 284 6.46 11.39 7.10
N LEU A 285 5.85 12.38 6.44
CA LEU A 285 6.02 13.80 6.74
C LEU A 285 4.85 14.38 7.56
N ARG A 286 3.95 13.55 8.11
CA ARG A 286 2.83 14.03 8.93
C ARG A 286 3.26 14.52 10.31
N PHE A 287 4.50 14.25 10.71
CA PHE A 287 5.09 14.68 11.99
C PHE A 287 6.55 15.06 11.81
N ASP A 288 7.01 16.00 12.61
CA ASP A 288 8.40 16.44 12.60
C ASP A 288 9.21 15.63 13.62
N MET A 289 10.21 14.89 13.16
CA MET A 289 11.16 14.13 13.98
C MET A 289 12.31 13.69 13.06
N LYS A 290 13.13 14.63 12.60
CA LYS A 290 14.24 14.30 11.69
C LYS A 290 15.37 13.58 12.43
N ILE A 291 16.09 12.74 11.69
CA ILE A 291 17.36 12.18 12.14
C ILE A 291 18.43 13.26 12.02
N ASN A 292 19.20 13.44 13.09
CA ASN A 292 20.28 14.39 13.17
C ASN A 292 21.61 13.63 13.24
N ASP A 293 22.60 14.04 12.47
CA ASP A 293 23.94 13.53 12.58
C ASP A 293 24.65 14.22 13.78
N VAL A 294 25.01 13.44 14.76
CA VAL A 294 25.72 13.86 15.98
C VAL A 294 27.09 13.19 16.10
N THR A 295 27.59 12.65 15.02
CA THR A 295 28.87 11.94 14.96
C THR A 295 30.02 12.81 15.45
N SER A 296 30.13 14.05 14.96
CA SER A 296 31.18 14.99 15.35
C SER A 296 31.09 15.41 16.82
N VAL A 297 29.88 15.45 17.39
CA VAL A 297 29.67 15.79 18.80
C VAL A 297 30.10 14.66 19.72
N PHE A 298 29.62 13.45 19.45
CA PHE A 298 29.93 12.28 20.27
C PHE A 298 31.34 11.72 20.04
N SER A 299 32.02 12.06 18.95
CA SER A 299 33.45 11.70 18.75
C SER A 299 34.37 12.32 19.79
N LYS A 300 33.91 13.41 20.47
CA LYS A 300 34.62 14.07 21.56
C LYS A 300 34.45 13.35 22.90
N CYS A 301 33.55 12.38 23.00
CA CYS A 301 33.31 11.64 24.24
C CYS A 301 34.29 10.48 24.41
N ASP A 302 34.76 10.30 25.63
CA ASP A 302 35.58 9.13 26.00
C ASP A 302 34.67 7.92 26.30
N PHE A 303 34.13 7.31 25.22
CA PHE A 303 33.27 6.15 25.33
C PHE A 303 33.66 5.08 24.30
N GLU A 304 34.18 3.97 24.80
CA GLU A 304 34.80 2.91 24.00
C GLU A 304 33.90 2.37 22.89
N LEU A 305 32.59 2.24 23.16
CA LEU A 305 31.66 1.74 22.16
C LEU A 305 31.54 2.70 20.98
N PHE A 306 31.46 4.00 21.21
CA PHE A 306 31.40 4.99 20.12
C PHE A 306 32.71 5.03 19.34
N LYS A 307 33.86 4.97 20.02
CA LYS A 307 35.16 4.92 19.35
C LYS A 307 35.28 3.72 18.41
N ARG A 308 34.93 2.54 18.88
CA ARG A 308 34.96 1.31 18.08
C ARG A 308 34.04 1.41 16.85
N GLU A 309 32.81 1.91 17.00
CA GLU A 309 31.88 2.05 15.86
C GLU A 309 32.42 3.07 14.83
N LEU A 310 33.04 4.17 15.29
CA LEU A 310 33.65 5.18 14.40
C LEU A 310 34.92 4.65 13.70
N GLU A 311 35.74 3.83 14.37
CA GLU A 311 36.88 3.16 13.75
C GLU A 311 36.48 2.18 12.63
N ASP A 312 35.26 1.60 12.73
CA ASP A 312 34.66 0.75 11.67
C ASP A 312 33.84 1.56 10.64
N ASN A 313 34.16 2.83 10.46
CA ASN A 313 33.43 3.76 9.56
C ASN A 313 31.91 3.89 9.85
N GLY A 314 31.51 3.65 11.08
CA GLY A 314 30.15 3.87 11.54
C GLY A 314 29.83 5.34 11.77
N ILE A 315 28.57 5.61 12.05
CA ILE A 315 28.05 6.94 12.34
C ILE A 315 27.26 6.95 13.66
N ILE A 316 27.10 8.11 14.25
CA ILE A 316 26.27 8.31 15.44
C ILE A 316 25.16 9.30 15.09
N ASN A 317 23.91 8.83 15.14
CA ASN A 317 22.76 9.64 14.81
C ASN A 317 21.75 9.67 15.94
N ALA A 318 20.96 10.76 15.99
CA ALA A 318 19.95 10.97 17.01
C ALA A 318 18.61 11.42 16.44
N ILE A 319 17.54 11.09 17.16
CA ILE A 319 16.21 11.72 17.00
C ILE A 319 15.82 12.39 18.32
N VAL A 320 15.11 13.51 18.21
CA VAL A 320 14.57 14.26 19.36
C VAL A 320 13.06 14.11 19.38
N VAL A 321 12.54 13.66 20.52
CA VAL A 321 11.10 13.57 20.78
C VAL A 321 10.73 14.73 21.69
N LYS A 322 10.09 15.72 21.14
CA LYS A 322 9.73 16.94 21.86
C LYS A 322 8.75 16.65 22.99
N ASN A 323 9.00 17.24 24.15
CA ASN A 323 8.15 17.18 25.35
C ASN A 323 7.76 15.73 25.75
N ALA A 324 8.75 14.82 25.80
CA ALA A 324 8.51 13.40 26.01
C ALA A 324 9.41 12.73 27.08
N ALA A 325 10.28 13.45 27.77
CA ALA A 325 11.17 12.88 28.77
C ALA A 325 10.41 12.15 29.90
N ASP A 326 9.25 12.66 30.31
CA ASP A 326 8.43 12.07 31.36
C ASP A 326 7.44 11.01 30.86
N LYS A 327 7.24 10.89 29.54
CA LYS A 327 6.27 9.96 28.95
C LYS A 327 6.77 8.52 28.87
N TYR A 328 8.08 8.30 28.92
CA TYR A 328 8.69 7.00 28.77
C TYR A 328 9.38 6.55 30.05
N SER A 329 8.90 5.42 30.61
CA SER A 329 9.55 4.73 31.72
C SER A 329 10.78 3.94 31.20
N ARG A 330 11.63 3.47 32.12
CA ARG A 330 12.76 2.58 31.78
C ARG A 330 12.29 1.36 31.00
N LYS A 331 11.19 0.72 31.44
CA LYS A 331 10.60 -0.45 30.79
C LYS A 331 10.13 -0.17 29.37
N ASP A 332 9.61 1.03 29.08
CA ASP A 332 9.19 1.40 27.74
C ASP A 332 10.42 1.61 26.84
N ILE A 333 11.49 2.21 27.35
CA ILE A 333 12.75 2.36 26.62
C ILE A 333 13.39 1.00 26.34
N ASP A 334 13.32 0.05 27.27
CA ASP A 334 13.80 -1.32 27.03
C ASP A 334 13.04 -1.99 25.87
N LYS A 335 11.70 -1.81 25.78
CA LYS A 335 10.91 -2.29 24.64
C LYS A 335 11.29 -1.61 23.32
N LEU A 336 11.58 -0.30 23.35
CA LEU A 336 12.06 0.42 22.17
C LEU A 336 13.45 -0.07 21.75
N THR A 337 14.30 -0.44 22.71
CA THR A 337 15.60 -1.06 22.44
C THR A 337 15.43 -2.40 21.74
N ASP A 338 14.52 -3.24 22.20
CA ASP A 338 14.24 -4.51 21.53
C ASP A 338 13.62 -4.30 20.14
N PHE A 339 12.80 -3.28 19.98
CA PHE A 339 12.25 -2.92 18.68
C PHE A 339 13.35 -2.54 17.67
N VAL A 340 14.31 -1.66 18.02
CA VAL A 340 15.37 -1.27 17.08
C VAL A 340 16.33 -2.42 16.76
N LYS A 341 16.50 -3.40 17.66
CA LYS A 341 17.26 -4.62 17.39
C LYS A 341 16.65 -5.46 16.26
N THR A 342 15.34 -5.41 16.05
CA THR A 342 14.70 -6.08 14.90
C THR A 342 15.15 -5.49 13.55
N TYR A 343 15.67 -4.26 13.57
CA TYR A 343 16.31 -3.58 12.43
C TYR A 343 17.84 -3.71 12.44
N LYS A 344 18.38 -4.66 13.19
CA LYS A 344 19.81 -4.98 13.32
C LYS A 344 20.67 -3.93 14.05
N ALA A 345 20.06 -2.95 14.74
CA ALA A 345 20.82 -2.05 15.61
C ALA A 345 21.40 -2.80 16.81
N ASN A 346 22.62 -2.47 17.20
CA ASN A 346 23.29 -3.08 18.36
C ASN A 346 22.66 -2.69 19.70
N GLY A 347 21.99 -1.52 19.77
CA GLY A 347 21.34 -1.00 20.96
C GLY A 347 20.73 0.37 20.74
N LEU A 348 20.10 0.90 21.78
CA LEU A 348 19.49 2.22 21.80
C LEU A 348 19.95 2.96 23.05
N PHE A 349 20.64 4.08 22.87
CA PHE A 349 20.96 5.00 23.95
C PHE A 349 19.88 6.07 24.05
N PHE A 350 19.74 6.65 25.26
CA PHE A 350 18.81 7.73 25.47
C PHE A 350 19.35 8.79 26.42
N LEU A 351 18.89 10.02 26.23
CA LEU A 351 19.10 11.16 27.11
C LEU A 351 17.76 11.87 27.32
N LYS A 352 17.50 12.26 28.56
CA LYS A 352 16.39 13.15 28.95
C LYS A 352 16.98 14.51 29.28
N TYR A 353 16.42 15.57 28.76
CA TYR A 353 16.85 16.93 29.03
C TYR A 353 15.79 17.67 29.86
N ASN A 354 16.09 17.88 31.15
CA ASN A 354 15.19 18.54 32.10
C ASN A 354 16.01 19.42 33.06
N ASN A 355 15.46 20.58 33.44
CA ASN A 355 16.10 21.56 34.35
C ASN A 355 17.54 21.93 33.90
N SER A 356 17.75 22.05 32.59
CA SER A 356 19.06 22.30 31.98
C SER A 356 20.09 21.20 32.25
N GLU A 357 19.67 19.98 32.64
CA GLU A 357 20.53 18.85 32.92
C GLU A 357 20.18 17.63 32.06
N PHE A 358 21.19 16.80 31.79
CA PHE A 358 21.03 15.53 31.11
C PHE A 358 20.97 14.35 32.08
N ALA A 359 19.98 13.50 31.90
CA ALA A 359 19.86 12.21 32.57
C ALA A 359 19.66 11.11 31.52
N GLY A 360 20.17 9.90 31.73
CA GLY A 360 19.98 8.80 30.81
C GLY A 360 21.15 7.83 30.74
N SER A 361 21.13 6.92 29.76
CA SER A 361 22.10 5.83 29.63
C SER A 361 23.52 6.30 29.36
N ILE A 362 23.69 7.44 28.69
CA ILE A 362 24.97 8.03 28.29
C ILE A 362 25.21 9.43 28.90
N ALA A 363 24.41 9.85 29.88
CA ALA A 363 24.58 11.19 30.49
C ALA A 363 25.94 11.38 31.14
N LYS A 364 26.51 10.33 31.73
CA LYS A 364 27.79 10.38 32.47
C LYS A 364 29.03 10.59 31.60
N ILE A 365 28.94 10.33 30.30
CA ILE A 365 30.07 10.51 29.37
C ILE A 365 30.12 11.92 28.77
N LEU A 366 29.09 12.75 29.02
CA LEU A 366 29.00 14.09 28.45
C LEU A 366 29.86 15.08 29.24
N THR A 367 30.83 15.70 28.58
CA THR A 367 31.51 16.89 29.08
C THR A 367 30.63 18.13 28.92
N GLU A 368 30.93 19.22 29.61
CA GLU A 368 30.15 20.46 29.46
C GLU A 368 30.15 20.98 28.02
N GLU A 369 31.30 20.89 27.32
CA GLU A 369 31.40 21.24 25.90
C GLU A 369 30.43 20.43 25.04
N VAL A 370 30.37 19.11 25.25
CA VAL A 370 29.47 18.21 24.50
C VAL A 370 28.02 18.51 24.82
N LYS A 371 27.67 18.82 26.07
CA LYS A 371 26.30 19.21 26.46
C LYS A 371 25.85 20.48 25.75
N GLU A 372 26.67 21.53 25.76
CA GLU A 372 26.37 22.80 25.08
C GLU A 372 26.18 22.59 23.57
N GLU A 373 27.04 21.78 22.94
CA GLU A 373 26.97 21.48 21.51
C GLU A 373 25.73 20.66 21.18
N LEU A 374 25.34 19.67 22.00
CA LEU A 374 24.10 18.90 21.83
C LEU A 374 22.86 19.80 21.93
N ILE A 375 22.80 20.69 22.95
CA ILE A 375 21.68 21.60 23.12
C ILE A 375 21.51 22.47 21.88
N LYS A 376 22.62 23.00 21.36
CA LYS A 376 22.60 23.89 20.20
C LYS A 376 22.28 23.14 18.90
N SER A 377 22.94 22.00 18.63
CA SER A 377 22.80 21.26 17.36
C SER A 377 21.45 20.59 17.24
N LEU A 378 20.87 20.11 18.33
CA LEU A 378 19.58 19.44 18.38
C LEU A 378 18.42 20.40 18.74
N CYS A 379 18.68 21.69 18.96
CA CYS A 379 17.68 22.67 19.38
C CYS A 379 16.83 22.16 20.55
N LEU A 380 17.51 21.68 21.62
CA LEU A 380 16.84 21.05 22.75
C LEU A 380 16.05 22.04 23.58
N GLU A 381 14.88 21.60 24.01
CA GLU A 381 13.97 22.30 24.91
C GLU A 381 13.69 21.45 26.15
N GLU A 382 13.17 22.10 27.20
CA GLU A 382 12.78 21.39 28.42
C GLU A 382 11.85 20.22 28.13
N ASN A 383 12.09 19.10 28.85
CA ASN A 383 11.35 17.85 28.73
C ASN A 383 11.53 17.11 27.39
N ASP A 384 12.60 17.40 26.64
CA ASP A 384 12.93 16.63 25.43
C ASP A 384 13.57 15.29 25.77
N LEU A 385 13.21 14.26 24.95
CA LEU A 385 13.80 12.93 25.00
C LEU A 385 14.60 12.69 23.72
N ILE A 386 15.86 12.35 23.87
CA ILE A 386 16.79 12.08 22.76
C ILE A 386 17.08 10.59 22.71
N PHE A 387 16.93 9.96 21.55
CA PHE A 387 17.38 8.62 21.27
C PHE A 387 18.57 8.65 20.34
N VAL A 388 19.60 7.86 20.65
CA VAL A 388 20.87 7.81 19.92
C VAL A 388 21.18 6.36 19.52
N ILE A 389 21.60 6.16 18.27
CA ILE A 389 22.12 4.89 17.77
C ILE A 389 23.50 5.14 17.14
N ALA A 390 24.45 4.26 17.41
CA ALA A 390 25.77 4.21 16.79
C ALA A 390 25.94 2.89 16.05
N GLY A 391 26.55 2.92 14.87
CA GLY A 391 26.81 1.74 14.06
C GLY A 391 26.93 2.04 12.56
N LYS A 392 26.85 1.01 11.72
CA LYS A 392 26.90 1.14 10.25
C LYS A 392 25.82 2.08 9.75
N LYS A 393 26.16 2.94 8.76
CA LYS A 393 25.33 4.03 8.26
C LYS A 393 23.88 3.60 7.95
N LEU A 394 23.69 2.57 7.13
CA LEU A 394 22.35 2.14 6.72
C LEU A 394 21.53 1.59 7.90
N ILE A 395 22.14 0.76 8.74
CA ILE A 395 21.46 0.19 9.93
C ILE A 395 21.03 1.29 10.90
N THR A 396 21.94 2.24 11.18
CA THR A 396 21.65 3.37 12.08
C THR A 396 20.49 4.22 11.57
N LYS A 397 20.51 4.59 10.27
CA LYS A 397 19.46 5.38 9.62
C LYS A 397 18.11 4.64 9.62
N THR A 398 18.07 3.40 9.14
CA THR A 398 16.82 2.62 9.04
C THR A 398 16.21 2.31 10.40
N SER A 399 17.03 2.02 11.41
CA SER A 399 16.57 1.79 12.77
C SER A 399 15.95 3.03 13.40
N LEU A 400 16.56 4.21 13.24
CA LEU A 400 16.01 5.48 13.71
C LEU A 400 14.77 5.88 12.90
N GLY A 401 14.74 5.60 11.59
CA GLY A 401 13.59 5.81 10.72
C GLY A 401 12.37 5.00 11.16
N ALA A 402 12.57 3.73 11.50
CA ALA A 402 11.51 2.89 12.05
C ALA A 402 11.07 3.37 13.45
N LEU A 403 12.03 3.75 14.30
CA LEU A 403 11.77 4.23 15.65
C LEU A 403 10.94 5.52 15.64
N ARG A 404 11.26 6.49 14.76
CA ARG A 404 10.48 7.74 14.63
C ARG A 404 9.02 7.46 14.28
N CYS A 405 8.76 6.55 13.36
CA CYS A 405 7.39 6.18 12.96
C CYS A 405 6.64 5.46 14.10
N LYS A 406 7.33 4.61 14.88
CA LYS A 406 6.75 3.98 16.06
C LYS A 406 6.39 5.01 17.13
N LEU A 407 7.31 5.91 17.46
CA LEU A 407 7.10 6.96 18.46
C LEU A 407 5.96 7.90 18.06
N ALA A 408 5.83 8.23 16.76
CA ALA A 408 4.74 9.05 16.27
C ALA A 408 3.36 8.41 16.49
N ARG A 409 3.26 7.08 16.33
CA ARG A 409 2.04 6.32 16.64
C ARG A 409 1.79 6.24 18.15
N ASP A 410 2.80 5.89 18.93
CA ASP A 410 2.69 5.76 20.39
C ASP A 410 2.29 7.10 21.07
N LEU A 411 2.65 8.23 20.47
CA LEU A 411 2.35 9.58 20.96
C LEU A 411 1.13 10.22 20.29
N ASP A 412 0.43 9.51 19.41
CA ASP A 412 -0.76 9.99 18.68
C ASP A 412 -0.50 11.29 17.88
N LEU A 413 0.69 11.40 17.26
CA LEU A 413 1.08 12.56 16.46
C LEU A 413 0.46 12.56 15.06
N ILE A 414 -0.05 11.40 14.61
CA ILE A 414 -0.60 11.21 13.28
C ILE A 414 -2.11 11.43 13.31
N LYS A 415 -2.60 12.43 12.59
CA LYS A 415 -4.02 12.74 12.50
C LYS A 415 -4.67 12.00 11.33
N LYS A 416 -5.87 11.44 11.56
CA LYS A 416 -6.69 10.88 10.48
C LYS A 416 -7.06 11.95 9.45
N GLY A 417 -7.09 11.57 8.17
CA GLY A 417 -7.41 12.49 7.08
C GLY A 417 -6.30 13.47 6.72
N ASP A 418 -5.11 13.38 7.34
CA ASP A 418 -3.94 14.18 6.94
C ASP A 418 -3.11 13.41 5.91
N TYR A 419 -2.95 13.99 4.72
CA TYR A 419 -2.18 13.42 3.63
C TYR A 419 -0.98 14.31 3.30
N LYS A 420 0.22 13.75 3.38
CA LYS A 420 1.48 14.40 3.01
C LYS A 420 2.10 13.65 1.85
N PHE A 421 2.18 14.33 0.71
CA PHE A 421 2.76 13.81 -0.51
C PHE A 421 4.13 14.42 -0.76
N LEU A 422 5.01 13.62 -1.34
CA LEU A 422 6.27 14.07 -1.90
C LEU A 422 6.72 13.14 -3.01
N TRP A 423 7.63 13.61 -3.82
CA TRP A 423 8.45 12.77 -4.69
C TRP A 423 9.79 12.49 -4.03
N VAL A 424 10.23 11.25 -4.11
CA VAL A 424 11.63 10.89 -3.89
C VAL A 424 12.26 10.65 -5.24
N THR A 425 13.41 11.31 -5.51
CA THR A 425 14.09 11.31 -6.80
C THR A 425 15.58 10.99 -6.64
N ASP A 426 16.29 10.87 -7.74
CA ASP A 426 17.74 10.64 -7.74
C ASP A 426 18.11 9.37 -6.96
N PHE A 427 17.42 8.26 -7.23
CA PHE A 427 17.77 6.97 -6.65
C PHE A 427 19.12 6.47 -7.17
N PRO A 428 19.89 5.70 -6.38
CA PRO A 428 21.06 5.01 -6.90
C PRO A 428 20.65 4.05 -8.03
N SER A 429 21.50 3.92 -9.05
CA SER A 429 21.28 2.97 -10.15
C SER A 429 21.49 1.52 -9.70
N PHE A 430 22.34 1.33 -8.72
CA PHE A 430 22.76 0.02 -8.21
C PHE A 430 22.69 -0.04 -6.70
N GLU A 431 22.45 -1.25 -6.18
CA GLU A 431 22.61 -1.60 -4.78
C GLU A 431 23.49 -2.85 -4.64
N TRP A 432 24.21 -2.95 -3.53
CA TRP A 432 25.02 -4.12 -3.24
C TRP A 432 24.17 -5.26 -2.70
N SER A 433 24.16 -6.40 -3.37
CA SER A 433 23.52 -7.62 -2.90
C SER A 433 24.52 -8.47 -2.13
N GLU A 434 24.31 -8.64 -0.81
CA GLU A 434 25.12 -9.55 0.01
C GLU A 434 24.90 -11.02 -0.40
N GLU A 435 23.71 -11.37 -0.89
CA GLU A 435 23.37 -12.73 -1.32
C GLU A 435 24.10 -13.10 -2.62
N GLU A 436 24.11 -12.17 -3.59
CA GLU A 436 24.76 -12.40 -4.89
C GLU A 436 26.24 -11.96 -4.90
N ASN A 437 26.69 -11.26 -3.85
CA ASN A 437 28.04 -10.68 -3.71
C ASN A 437 28.46 -9.84 -4.94
N ARG A 438 27.50 -9.04 -5.46
CA ARG A 438 27.69 -8.13 -6.60
C ARG A 438 26.71 -6.96 -6.55
N PHE A 439 26.93 -5.96 -7.39
CA PHE A 439 25.93 -4.92 -7.61
C PHE A 439 24.78 -5.44 -8.47
N VAL A 440 23.55 -5.14 -8.03
CA VAL A 440 22.31 -5.40 -8.75
C VAL A 440 21.61 -4.09 -9.07
N ALA A 441 20.71 -4.07 -10.04
CA ALA A 441 19.92 -2.88 -10.34
C ALA A 441 18.99 -2.55 -9.16
N CYS A 442 18.99 -1.30 -8.70
CA CYS A 442 18.11 -0.85 -7.62
C CYS A 442 16.62 -0.98 -8.00
N HIS A 443 16.26 -0.72 -9.25
CA HIS A 443 14.92 -0.88 -9.80
C HIS A 443 14.88 -2.02 -10.83
N HIS A 444 15.25 -1.72 -12.08
CA HIS A 444 15.31 -2.71 -13.16
C HIS A 444 16.35 -2.30 -14.22
N PRO A 445 16.83 -3.24 -15.06
CA PRO A 445 17.93 -2.99 -16.01
C PRO A 445 17.64 -1.95 -17.11
N PHE A 446 16.39 -1.50 -17.23
CA PHE A 446 15.95 -0.54 -18.25
C PHE A 446 15.80 0.89 -17.71
N THR A 447 16.10 1.12 -16.43
CA THR A 447 16.09 2.45 -15.80
C THR A 447 17.26 3.28 -16.32
N ALA A 448 17.00 4.48 -16.84
CA ALA A 448 18.05 5.35 -17.33
C ALA A 448 18.89 5.90 -16.17
N PRO A 449 20.23 5.88 -16.28
CA PRO A 449 21.10 6.65 -15.40
C PRO A 449 20.90 8.15 -15.64
N LYS A 450 21.32 9.01 -14.71
CA LYS A 450 21.47 10.45 -14.97
C LYS A 450 22.47 10.65 -16.12
N ASP A 451 22.28 11.69 -16.94
CA ASP A 451 23.11 11.91 -18.12
C ASP A 451 24.58 12.11 -17.74
N GLU A 452 24.85 12.80 -16.65
CA GLU A 452 26.18 13.00 -16.06
C GLU A 452 26.82 11.74 -15.47
N ASP A 453 26.02 10.68 -15.23
CA ASP A 453 26.47 9.45 -14.57
C ASP A 453 26.62 8.26 -15.55
N ILE A 454 26.37 8.44 -16.84
CA ILE A 454 26.48 7.36 -17.85
C ILE A 454 27.87 6.70 -17.83
N ASP A 455 28.95 7.47 -17.66
CA ASP A 455 30.29 6.91 -17.59
C ASP A 455 30.60 6.22 -16.25
N LYS A 456 29.84 6.53 -15.19
CA LYS A 456 29.96 5.87 -13.88
C LYS A 456 29.38 4.47 -13.86
N LEU A 457 28.54 4.10 -14.81
CA LEU A 457 27.97 2.74 -14.91
C LEU A 457 29.04 1.65 -14.78
N LEU A 458 30.21 1.86 -15.37
CA LEU A 458 31.31 0.89 -15.35
C LEU A 458 32.45 1.26 -14.41
N THR A 459 32.56 2.52 -13.99
CA THR A 459 33.72 3.04 -13.24
C THR A 459 33.43 3.33 -11.77
N ASP A 460 32.21 3.72 -11.42
CA ASP A 460 31.83 4.10 -10.06
C ASP A 460 30.33 3.81 -9.81
N LYS A 461 29.99 2.53 -9.69
CA LYS A 461 28.60 2.06 -9.49
C LYS A 461 27.96 2.61 -8.21
N GLU A 462 28.76 2.85 -7.16
CA GLU A 462 28.30 3.33 -5.86
C GLU A 462 27.75 4.76 -5.92
N HIS A 463 28.29 5.60 -6.81
CA HIS A 463 27.88 6.99 -7.00
C HIS A 463 27.20 7.25 -8.35
N CYS A 464 26.61 6.20 -8.92
CA CYS A 464 25.83 6.30 -10.15
C CYS A 464 24.35 6.43 -9.81
N TYR A 465 23.73 7.56 -10.12
CA TYR A 465 22.33 7.84 -9.88
C TYR A 465 21.47 7.63 -11.11
N SER A 466 20.20 7.35 -10.90
CA SER A 466 19.22 7.06 -11.95
C SER A 466 18.15 8.15 -12.06
N LYS A 467 17.44 8.15 -13.19
CA LYS A 467 16.24 8.96 -13.45
C LYS A 467 14.98 8.24 -12.95
N ALA A 468 15.08 7.64 -11.75
CA ALA A 468 13.95 7.01 -11.06
C ALA A 468 13.30 7.98 -10.07
N TYR A 469 12.01 7.81 -9.89
CA TYR A 469 11.18 8.65 -9.02
C TYR A 469 10.02 7.85 -8.42
N ASP A 470 9.77 8.05 -7.12
CA ASP A 470 8.65 7.46 -6.40
C ASP A 470 7.76 8.55 -5.82
N ILE A 471 6.44 8.43 -6.02
CA ILE A 471 5.47 9.23 -5.30
C ILE A 471 5.16 8.55 -3.97
N VAL A 472 5.42 9.28 -2.90
CA VAL A 472 5.24 8.82 -1.52
C VAL A 472 4.07 9.55 -0.89
N CYS A 473 3.23 8.82 -0.17
CA CYS A 473 2.17 9.36 0.66
C CYS A 473 2.18 8.70 2.04
N ASN A 474 2.30 9.51 3.09
CA ASN A 474 2.16 9.04 4.48
C ASN A 474 3.07 7.84 4.86
N GLY A 475 4.28 7.80 4.35
CA GLY A 475 5.23 6.70 4.62
C GLY A 475 5.05 5.46 3.73
N TYR A 476 4.20 5.54 2.72
CA TYR A 476 4.01 4.50 1.72
C TYR A 476 4.42 5.00 0.33
N GLU A 477 5.15 4.19 -0.40
CA GLU A 477 5.32 4.33 -1.84
C GLU A 477 3.96 4.07 -2.52
N ALA A 478 3.31 5.11 -2.98
CA ALA A 478 2.02 5.02 -3.66
C ALA A 478 2.18 4.62 -5.14
N GLY A 479 3.32 4.94 -5.73
CA GLY A 479 3.70 4.54 -7.07
C GLY A 479 5.15 4.86 -7.35
N GLY A 480 5.76 4.15 -8.29
CA GLY A 480 7.16 4.32 -8.68
C GLY A 480 7.36 4.16 -10.16
N GLY A 481 8.38 4.83 -10.69
CA GLY A 481 8.73 4.80 -12.09
C GLY A 481 10.09 5.39 -12.41
N SER A 482 10.38 5.48 -13.71
CA SER A 482 11.63 6.09 -14.20
C SER A 482 11.49 6.56 -15.63
N ILE A 483 12.45 7.35 -16.09
CA ILE A 483 12.79 7.45 -17.51
C ILE A 483 13.52 6.16 -17.89
N ARG A 484 13.25 5.65 -19.10
CA ARG A 484 13.83 4.40 -19.59
C ARG A 484 15.04 4.68 -20.46
N ILE A 485 15.97 3.73 -20.47
CA ILE A 485 17.04 3.75 -21.46
C ILE A 485 16.40 3.55 -22.83
N HIS A 486 16.67 4.45 -23.77
CA HIS A 486 16.23 4.36 -25.16
C HIS A 486 17.40 4.28 -26.16
N ASN A 487 18.62 4.50 -25.68
CA ASN A 487 19.86 4.39 -26.45
C ASN A 487 20.45 2.98 -26.27
N ALA A 488 20.72 2.29 -27.39
CA ALA A 488 21.24 0.93 -27.37
C ALA A 488 22.62 0.82 -26.71
N ASP A 489 23.51 1.79 -26.93
CA ASP A 489 24.86 1.77 -26.36
C ASP A 489 24.83 1.94 -24.83
N VAL A 490 23.92 2.79 -24.32
CA VAL A 490 23.73 2.95 -22.87
C VAL A 490 23.12 1.68 -22.27
N GLN A 491 22.21 1.02 -22.99
CA GLN A 491 21.62 -0.25 -22.53
C GLN A 491 22.67 -1.37 -22.48
N GLU A 492 23.58 -1.43 -23.45
CA GLU A 492 24.69 -2.39 -23.45
C GLU A 492 25.62 -2.15 -22.25
N LYS A 493 26.01 -0.89 -21.97
CA LYS A 493 26.79 -0.53 -20.78
C LYS A 493 26.09 -0.91 -19.47
N MET A 494 24.76 -0.73 -19.38
CA MET A 494 23.98 -1.13 -18.20
C MET A 494 24.01 -2.64 -17.99
N PHE A 495 23.84 -3.44 -19.04
CA PHE A 495 23.94 -4.88 -18.96
C PHE A 495 25.35 -5.36 -18.56
N GLU A 496 26.39 -4.73 -19.11
CA GLU A 496 27.77 -4.99 -18.70
C GLU A 496 28.00 -4.65 -17.22
N ALA A 497 27.48 -3.52 -16.75
CA ALA A 497 27.55 -3.12 -15.33
C ALA A 497 26.87 -4.13 -14.41
N LEU A 498 25.80 -4.78 -14.87
CA LEU A 498 25.08 -5.84 -14.15
C LEU A 498 25.69 -7.23 -14.34
N GLU A 499 26.81 -7.34 -15.04
CA GLU A 499 27.54 -8.60 -15.28
C GLU A 499 26.69 -9.66 -16.03
N LEU A 500 25.74 -9.22 -16.87
CA LEU A 500 24.93 -10.11 -17.70
C LEU A 500 25.74 -10.55 -18.93
N THR A 501 25.75 -11.87 -19.18
CA THR A 501 26.40 -12.40 -20.39
C THR A 501 25.53 -12.13 -21.63
N LYS A 502 26.12 -12.22 -22.82
CA LYS A 502 25.38 -12.07 -24.08
C LYS A 502 24.29 -13.15 -24.21
N GLU A 503 24.58 -14.35 -23.73
CA GLU A 503 23.66 -15.47 -23.69
C GLU A 503 22.47 -15.17 -22.76
N ASP A 504 22.72 -14.62 -21.58
CA ASP A 504 21.66 -14.20 -20.64
C ASP A 504 20.77 -13.12 -21.24
N ILE A 505 21.37 -12.13 -21.90
CA ILE A 505 20.64 -11.03 -22.54
C ILE A 505 19.77 -11.55 -23.67
N GLU A 506 20.30 -12.40 -24.56
CA GLU A 506 19.56 -12.97 -25.68
C GLU A 506 18.42 -13.87 -25.18
N GLU A 507 18.70 -14.72 -24.19
CA GLU A 507 17.70 -15.60 -23.62
C GLU A 507 16.56 -14.84 -22.93
N LYS A 508 16.88 -13.86 -22.09
CA LYS A 508 15.88 -13.15 -21.26
C LYS A 508 15.22 -11.99 -22.00
N PHE A 509 16.00 -11.18 -22.70
CA PHE A 509 15.60 -9.88 -23.25
C PHE A 509 15.83 -9.71 -24.75
N GLY A 510 16.30 -10.75 -25.47
CA GLY A 510 16.70 -10.64 -26.88
C GLY A 510 15.63 -10.04 -27.78
N PHE A 511 14.36 -10.41 -27.61
CA PHE A 511 13.24 -9.84 -28.37
C PHE A 511 13.04 -8.33 -28.09
N PHE A 512 13.27 -7.89 -26.86
CA PHE A 512 13.15 -6.49 -26.46
C PHE A 512 14.36 -5.66 -26.95
N VAL A 513 15.58 -6.15 -26.72
CA VAL A 513 16.80 -5.50 -27.20
C VAL A 513 16.80 -5.35 -28.72
N ASN A 514 16.29 -6.35 -29.43
CA ASN A 514 16.17 -6.27 -30.88
C ASN A 514 15.22 -5.16 -31.34
N ALA A 515 14.20 -4.83 -30.55
CA ALA A 515 13.26 -3.76 -30.88
C ALA A 515 13.91 -2.37 -30.88
N PHE A 516 14.99 -2.15 -30.11
CA PHE A 516 15.75 -0.88 -30.10
C PHE A 516 16.31 -0.49 -31.48
N LYS A 517 16.54 -1.45 -32.33
CA LYS A 517 17.04 -1.22 -33.72
C LYS A 517 16.04 -0.47 -34.61
N TYR A 518 14.78 -0.38 -34.20
CA TYR A 518 13.68 0.18 -34.99
C TYR A 518 13.25 1.57 -34.53
N GLY A 519 14.09 2.29 -33.81
CA GLY A 519 13.83 3.68 -33.43
C GLY A 519 13.03 3.82 -32.15
N THR A 520 13.66 3.50 -31.02
CA THR A 520 13.08 3.66 -29.70
C THR A 520 12.99 5.14 -29.32
N PRO A 521 11.80 5.71 -29.05
CA PRO A 521 11.69 7.09 -28.60
C PRO A 521 12.17 7.23 -27.16
N PRO A 522 12.61 8.42 -26.71
CA PRO A 522 12.71 8.72 -25.28
C PRO A 522 11.36 8.49 -24.62
N HIS A 523 11.30 7.75 -23.54
CA HIS A 523 10.04 7.42 -22.87
C HIS A 523 10.24 7.19 -21.37
N GLY A 524 9.16 7.31 -20.64
CA GLY A 524 9.11 7.10 -19.20
C GLY A 524 7.69 6.83 -18.73
N GLY A 525 7.58 6.32 -17.54
CA GLY A 525 6.28 5.97 -16.98
C GLY A 525 6.35 5.64 -15.51
N LEU A 526 5.21 5.22 -14.99
CA LEU A 526 5.04 4.95 -13.56
C LEU A 526 3.92 3.92 -13.38
N ALA A 527 4.03 3.14 -12.32
CA ALA A 527 2.98 2.23 -11.86
C ALA A 527 2.53 2.60 -10.45
N ILE A 528 1.21 2.69 -10.25
CA ILE A 528 0.59 2.98 -8.96
C ILE A 528 -0.04 1.70 -8.43
N GLY A 529 0.33 1.27 -7.22
CA GLY A 529 -0.31 0.12 -6.57
C GLY A 529 -1.74 0.46 -6.17
N LEU A 530 -2.73 -0.11 -6.89
CA LEU A 530 -4.14 0.20 -6.67
C LEU A 530 -4.62 -0.17 -5.27
N GLU A 531 -4.19 -1.31 -4.74
CA GLU A 531 -4.54 -1.74 -3.38
C GLU A 531 -3.95 -0.77 -2.35
N ARG A 532 -2.68 -0.39 -2.49
CA ARG A 532 -2.01 0.54 -1.57
C ARG A 532 -2.66 1.93 -1.62
N LEU A 533 -2.97 2.44 -2.81
CA LEU A 533 -3.72 3.68 -2.97
C LEU A 533 -5.11 3.59 -2.32
N THR A 534 -5.78 2.43 -2.44
CA THR A 534 -7.08 2.20 -1.78
C THR A 534 -6.92 2.16 -0.26
N MET A 535 -5.89 1.50 0.28
CA MET A 535 -5.58 1.50 1.72
C MET A 535 -5.43 2.93 2.25
N LEU A 536 -4.66 3.77 1.55
CA LEU A 536 -4.45 5.18 1.92
C LEU A 536 -5.78 5.94 1.98
N LEU A 537 -6.62 5.81 0.94
CA LEU A 537 -7.91 6.49 0.88
C LEU A 537 -8.94 5.91 1.87
N CYS A 538 -8.85 4.64 2.22
CA CYS A 538 -9.71 4.00 3.22
C CYS A 538 -9.17 4.11 4.66
N GLU A 539 -7.95 4.63 4.82
CA GLU A 539 -7.27 4.78 6.12
C GLU A 539 -7.19 3.44 6.87
N THR A 540 -6.85 2.36 6.16
CA THR A 540 -6.62 1.02 6.71
C THR A 540 -5.16 0.60 6.52
N ASP A 541 -4.62 -0.11 7.52
CA ASP A 541 -3.24 -0.61 7.51
C ASP A 541 -3.12 -2.04 6.95
N ASN A 542 -4.24 -2.67 6.59
CA ASN A 542 -4.25 -4.05 6.11
C ASN A 542 -4.75 -4.12 4.65
N ILE A 543 -3.86 -4.55 3.74
CA ILE A 543 -4.17 -4.70 2.31
C ILE A 543 -5.34 -5.67 2.05
N LYS A 544 -5.56 -6.66 2.92
CA LYS A 544 -6.64 -7.64 2.80
C LYS A 544 -8.04 -7.02 2.94
N ASP A 545 -8.15 -5.85 3.58
CA ASP A 545 -9.43 -5.15 3.74
C ASP A 545 -9.88 -4.43 2.46
N VAL A 546 -8.98 -4.24 1.50
CA VAL A 546 -9.27 -3.56 0.21
C VAL A 546 -9.29 -4.52 -0.99
N ILE A 547 -9.16 -5.82 -0.75
CA ILE A 547 -9.20 -6.90 -1.75
C ILE A 547 -10.40 -7.79 -1.46
N ALA A 548 -11.18 -8.14 -2.51
CA ALA A 548 -12.37 -8.97 -2.32
C ALA A 548 -12.03 -10.35 -1.76
N PHE A 549 -11.03 -11.02 -2.34
CA PHE A 549 -10.60 -12.38 -1.96
C PHE A 549 -9.06 -12.44 -1.82
N PRO A 550 -8.52 -11.91 -0.71
CA PRO A 550 -7.08 -11.88 -0.48
C PRO A 550 -6.54 -13.25 -0.07
N LYS A 551 -5.22 -13.42 -0.18
CA LYS A 551 -4.49 -14.56 0.39
C LYS A 551 -4.06 -14.27 1.83
N THR A 552 -3.86 -15.34 2.62
CA THR A 552 -3.20 -15.27 3.93
C THR A 552 -1.72 -14.91 3.81
N SER A 553 -1.03 -14.71 4.93
CA SER A 553 0.43 -14.51 4.95
C SER A 553 1.22 -15.70 4.40
N SER A 554 0.62 -16.89 4.38
CA SER A 554 1.18 -18.10 3.75
C SER A 554 0.78 -18.28 2.28
N ALA A 555 0.33 -17.22 1.61
CA ALA A 555 -0.11 -17.21 0.21
C ALA A 555 -1.26 -18.19 -0.12
N SER A 556 -2.08 -18.55 0.88
CA SER A 556 -3.20 -19.48 0.71
C SER A 556 -4.56 -18.77 0.79
N CYS A 557 -5.58 -19.34 0.17
CA CYS A 557 -6.98 -18.91 0.26
C CYS A 557 -7.75 -19.89 1.14
N LEU A 558 -8.14 -19.48 2.35
CA LEU A 558 -8.88 -20.33 3.30
C LEU A 558 -10.30 -20.67 2.82
N MET A 559 -10.88 -19.84 1.95
CA MET A 559 -12.24 -20.02 1.44
C MET A 559 -12.28 -21.08 0.31
N SER A 560 -11.33 -21.02 -0.63
CA SER A 560 -11.28 -21.91 -1.79
C SER A 560 -10.26 -23.04 -1.64
N GLU A 561 -9.52 -23.07 -0.53
CA GLU A 561 -8.44 -24.02 -0.23
C GLU A 561 -7.33 -24.04 -1.30
N ALA A 562 -7.11 -22.89 -1.96
CA ALA A 562 -6.02 -22.73 -2.92
C ALA A 562 -4.72 -22.28 -2.21
N PRO A 563 -3.53 -22.79 -2.60
CA PRO A 563 -3.29 -23.81 -3.63
C PRO A 563 -3.71 -25.21 -3.15
N ASN A 564 -4.06 -26.08 -4.10
CA ASN A 564 -4.46 -27.46 -3.82
C ASN A 564 -3.80 -28.42 -4.81
N SER A 565 -3.84 -29.73 -4.50
CA SER A 565 -3.36 -30.78 -5.38
C SER A 565 -4.18 -30.87 -6.67
N VAL A 566 -3.54 -31.33 -7.73
CA VAL A 566 -4.18 -31.64 -9.01
C VAL A 566 -4.11 -33.16 -9.28
N SER A 567 -4.94 -33.67 -10.18
CA SER A 567 -4.96 -35.11 -10.49
C SER A 567 -3.69 -35.54 -11.25
N GLU A 568 -3.28 -36.81 -11.09
CA GLU A 568 -2.15 -37.39 -11.82
C GLU A 568 -2.32 -37.22 -13.34
N LYS A 569 -3.55 -37.41 -13.85
CA LYS A 569 -3.86 -37.22 -15.26
C LYS A 569 -3.52 -35.81 -15.75
N GLN A 570 -3.80 -34.76 -14.94
CA GLN A 570 -3.43 -33.39 -15.29
C GLN A 570 -1.91 -33.18 -15.32
N LEU A 571 -1.17 -33.83 -14.40
CA LEU A 571 0.29 -33.78 -14.38
C LEU A 571 0.88 -34.50 -15.61
N GLU A 572 0.35 -35.69 -15.96
CA GLU A 572 0.75 -36.43 -17.16
C GLU A 572 0.51 -35.64 -18.45
N GLU A 573 -0.67 -35.00 -18.59
CA GLU A 573 -0.99 -34.14 -19.73
C GLU A 573 -0.01 -32.94 -19.86
N LEU A 574 0.48 -32.42 -18.76
CA LEU A 574 1.48 -31.35 -18.70
C LEU A 574 2.92 -31.86 -18.80
N ASN A 575 3.13 -33.18 -18.77
CA ASN A 575 4.45 -33.80 -18.78
C ASN A 575 5.35 -33.35 -17.63
N ILE A 576 4.78 -33.19 -16.42
CA ILE A 576 5.46 -32.81 -15.19
C ILE A 576 5.22 -33.83 -14.07
N MET A 577 6.10 -33.86 -13.09
CA MET A 577 6.03 -34.76 -11.93
C MET A 577 6.27 -33.96 -10.65
N VAL A 578 5.49 -34.24 -9.61
CA VAL A 578 5.75 -33.75 -8.26
C VAL A 578 6.71 -34.72 -7.59
N LYS A 579 7.83 -34.21 -7.06
CA LYS A 579 8.86 -34.99 -6.33
C LYS A 579 8.52 -35.10 -4.86
#